data_9fcb45d18069e58bdaa1336e4e1e6467
#
_entry.id   9fcb45d18069e58bdaa1336e4e1e6467
#
_cell.length_a   1.000
_cell.length_b   1.000
_cell.length_c   1.000
_cell.angle_alpha   90.00
_cell.angle_beta   90.00
_cell.angle_gamma   90.00
#
_symmetry.space_group_name_H-M   'P 1'
#
loop_
_entity.id
_entity.type
_entity.pdbx_description
1 polymer ?
#
loop_
_entity_poly.entity_id
_entity_poly.type
_entity_poly.pdbx_seq_one_letter_code
_entity_poly.pdbx_strand_id
1 'polypeptide(L)'
;MEIIIRDDLSPPDEVLEALAHHMPYSLPTSRRIQFMNTSAGRQTAYSHILSTFAASKPTSTSTSSPTPAPEFLIAYLDFSRGPNAEMWLYSSIEHPTIPSSAAVCEAQLLALLTHVAGLEQEYVNSNSASAPRANQGNMLIASLHVKVWGLLKKHSLVKMQSPEHLKFLFKVANLPAVRELPEGLVWASVRAEDIPLVLSRTAIPYKAELMKALPSVAIQTSAGVPIAWAFLGPDGSLKTLHCEVSKPSTPPYRKRTILTQTYHQEEYRGRGLAKAVSVKLLRDRAVDLVQDGWYHADVAVENLQSQGVCRSLKGTVEWSVYYAWIRIS
;
A
#
# COMPACT_ATOMS: atom_id res chain seq x y z
N MET A 1 18.96 6.87 -26.62
CA MET A 1 19.49 6.63 -25.26
C MET A 1 19.14 5.20 -24.92
N GLU A 2 20.16 4.39 -24.69
CA GLU A 2 19.94 3.01 -24.24
C GLU A 2 19.55 3.03 -22.75
N ILE A 3 18.46 2.36 -22.42
CA ILE A 3 17.98 2.22 -21.03
C ILE A 3 18.36 0.83 -20.57
N ILE A 4 19.22 0.78 -19.56
CA ILE A 4 19.63 -0.46 -18.92
C ILE A 4 18.69 -0.73 -17.74
N ILE A 5 18.10 -1.91 -17.71
CA ILE A 5 17.30 -2.39 -16.58
C ILE A 5 18.15 -3.34 -15.77
N ARG A 6 18.27 -3.08 -14.48
CA ARG A 6 18.86 -4.00 -13.51
C ARG A 6 17.73 -4.75 -12.83
N ASP A 7 17.93 -6.04 -12.64
CA ASP A 7 17.00 -6.94 -11.97
C ASP A 7 17.74 -7.63 -10.81
N ASP A 8 17.36 -7.25 -9.60
CA ASP A 8 18.01 -7.71 -8.39
C ASP A 8 17.00 -8.47 -7.51
N LEU A 9 17.47 -9.55 -6.86
CA LEU A 9 16.66 -10.26 -5.86
C LEU A 9 16.59 -9.50 -4.54
N SER A 10 17.65 -8.81 -4.16
CA SER A 10 17.72 -7.99 -2.95
C SER A 10 17.97 -6.53 -3.33
N PRO A 11 17.41 -5.56 -2.58
CA PRO A 11 17.57 -4.15 -2.94
C PRO A 11 19.04 -3.72 -2.81
N PRO A 12 19.68 -3.24 -3.90
CA PRO A 12 20.99 -2.62 -3.82
C PRO A 12 20.93 -1.33 -2.98
N ASP A 13 22.05 -0.96 -2.35
CA ASP A 13 22.14 0.26 -1.55
C ASP A 13 21.76 1.52 -2.36
N GLU A 14 22.20 1.59 -3.61
CA GLU A 14 21.84 2.66 -4.55
C GLU A 14 20.31 2.83 -4.73
N VAL A 15 19.56 1.73 -4.77
CA VAL A 15 18.10 1.73 -4.85
C VAL A 15 17.51 2.28 -3.55
N LEU A 16 18.01 1.82 -2.40
CA LEU A 16 17.54 2.27 -1.09
C LEU A 16 17.82 3.75 -0.87
N GLU A 17 19.01 4.22 -1.23
CA GLU A 17 19.42 5.63 -1.12
C GLU A 17 18.59 6.53 -2.04
N ALA A 18 18.36 6.12 -3.30
CA ALA A 18 17.52 6.87 -4.23
C ALA A 18 16.10 7.01 -3.72
N LEU A 19 15.49 5.93 -3.22
CA LEU A 19 14.15 5.97 -2.63
C LEU A 19 14.12 6.85 -1.36
N ALA A 20 15.13 6.74 -0.49
CA ALA A 20 15.22 7.54 0.72
C ALA A 20 15.34 9.04 0.42
N HIS A 21 16.12 9.41 -0.59
CA HIS A 21 16.27 10.80 -1.02
C HIS A 21 14.97 11.41 -1.57
N HIS A 22 14.09 10.56 -2.12
CA HIS A 22 12.81 10.96 -2.69
C HIS A 22 11.61 10.81 -1.73
N MET A 23 11.86 10.58 -0.45
CA MET A 23 10.78 10.57 0.57
C MET A 23 10.15 11.95 0.73
N PRO A 24 8.85 12.04 0.98
CA PRO A 24 7.88 10.94 1.19
C PRO A 24 7.19 10.43 -0.08
N TYR A 25 7.59 10.85 -1.26
CA TYR A 25 6.92 10.52 -2.54
C TYR A 25 7.18 9.08 -2.97
N SER A 26 8.36 8.53 -2.66
CA SER A 26 8.74 7.13 -2.91
C SER A 26 8.15 6.13 -1.89
N LEU A 27 7.40 6.62 -0.90
CA LEU A 27 6.97 5.88 0.29
C LEU A 27 6.33 4.51 0.00
N PRO A 28 5.34 4.34 -0.92
CA PRO A 28 4.71 3.04 -1.15
C PRO A 28 5.70 1.98 -1.63
N THR A 29 6.56 2.33 -2.59
CA THR A 29 7.58 1.42 -3.15
C THR A 29 8.66 1.10 -2.12
N SER A 30 9.15 2.11 -1.38
CA SER A 30 10.12 1.91 -0.28
C SER A 30 9.59 0.93 0.77
N ARG A 31 8.35 1.13 1.24
CA ARG A 31 7.72 0.26 2.24
C ARG A 31 7.50 -1.14 1.73
N ARG A 32 7.10 -1.28 0.46
CA ARG A 32 6.90 -2.60 -0.14
C ARG A 32 8.21 -3.38 -0.22
N ILE A 33 9.31 -2.73 -0.55
CA ILE A 33 10.65 -3.33 -0.53
C ILE A 33 11.06 -3.69 0.91
N GLN A 34 10.86 -2.80 1.87
CA GLN A 34 11.16 -3.07 3.29
C GLN A 34 10.33 -4.23 3.86
N PHE A 35 9.09 -4.38 3.41
CA PHE A 35 8.21 -5.49 3.82
C PHE A 35 8.78 -6.86 3.45
N MET A 36 9.65 -6.97 2.44
CA MET A 36 10.35 -8.22 2.09
C MET A 36 11.18 -8.78 3.24
N ASN A 37 11.63 -7.93 4.16
CA ASN A 37 12.42 -8.33 5.32
C ASN A 37 11.57 -8.91 6.46
N THR A 38 10.23 -8.92 6.32
CA THR A 38 9.32 -9.52 7.29
C THR A 38 8.99 -10.96 6.93
N SER A 39 8.58 -11.75 7.92
CA SER A 39 8.13 -13.14 7.67
C SER A 39 6.94 -13.22 6.70
N ALA A 40 6.05 -12.22 6.74
CA ALA A 40 4.86 -12.12 5.88
C ALA A 40 5.19 -11.72 4.44
N GLY A 41 6.23 -10.90 4.26
CA GLY A 41 6.67 -10.37 2.98
C GLY A 41 7.82 -11.12 2.35
N ARG A 42 8.27 -12.26 2.97
CA ARG A 42 9.47 -12.99 2.58
C ARG A 42 9.65 -13.06 1.07
N GLN A 43 10.83 -12.69 0.64
CA GLN A 43 11.30 -12.82 -0.73
C GLN A 43 11.13 -14.24 -1.25
N THR A 44 10.72 -14.36 -2.49
CA THR A 44 10.64 -15.63 -3.23
C THR A 44 11.65 -15.66 -4.36
N ALA A 45 11.82 -16.80 -5.01
CA ALA A 45 12.67 -16.91 -6.20
C ALA A 45 12.12 -16.13 -7.42
N TYR A 46 10.90 -15.61 -7.30
CA TYR A 46 10.20 -14.85 -8.37
C TYR A 46 9.90 -13.41 -7.94
N SER A 47 10.57 -12.94 -6.90
CA SER A 47 10.57 -11.54 -6.50
C SER A 47 11.62 -10.79 -7.30
N HIS A 48 11.27 -9.62 -7.81
CA HIS A 48 12.13 -8.78 -8.64
C HIS A 48 12.14 -7.36 -8.10
N ILE A 49 13.33 -6.79 -8.00
CA ILE A 49 13.55 -5.37 -7.77
C ILE A 49 14.18 -4.81 -9.03
N LEU A 50 13.39 -4.13 -9.82
CA LEU A 50 13.79 -3.57 -11.11
C LEU A 50 14.19 -2.12 -10.92
N SER A 51 15.33 -1.71 -11.51
CA SER A 51 15.76 -0.31 -11.49
C SER A 51 16.32 0.12 -12.84
N THR A 52 16.06 1.37 -13.19
CA THR A 52 16.61 2.03 -14.37
C THR A 52 17.34 3.27 -13.91
N PHE A 53 18.65 3.21 -13.80
CA PHE A 53 19.46 4.40 -13.59
C PHE A 53 20.08 4.81 -14.93
N ALA A 54 20.10 6.12 -15.24
CA ALA A 54 20.85 6.60 -16.38
C ALA A 54 22.32 6.27 -16.15
N ALA A 55 22.97 5.59 -17.10
CA ALA A 55 24.39 5.31 -17.03
C ALA A 55 25.14 6.64 -16.88
N SER A 56 25.63 6.92 -15.70
CA SER A 56 26.55 8.05 -15.47
C SER A 56 27.83 7.73 -16.22
N LYS A 57 28.08 8.42 -17.34
CA LYS A 57 29.41 8.43 -17.93
C LYS A 57 30.35 9.02 -16.87
N PRO A 58 31.42 8.33 -16.52
CA PRO A 58 32.46 8.91 -15.66
C PRO A 58 33.11 10.08 -16.42
N THR A 59 32.60 11.28 -16.23
CA THR A 59 33.30 12.49 -16.68
C THR A 59 34.33 12.84 -15.63
N SER A 60 35.54 12.39 -15.90
CA SER A 60 36.74 12.95 -15.28
C SER A 60 36.96 14.37 -15.80
N THR A 61 36.34 15.34 -15.14
CA THR A 61 36.91 16.71 -15.04
C THR A 61 36.00 17.57 -14.14
N SER A 62 36.57 18.05 -13.11
CA SER A 62 36.04 19.00 -12.14
C SER A 62 35.61 20.31 -12.79
N THR A 63 34.34 20.61 -12.76
CA THR A 63 33.79 21.96 -12.68
C THR A 63 32.43 21.91 -12.02
N SER A 64 32.26 22.67 -10.96
CA SER A 64 31.17 22.71 -10.02
C SER A 64 29.89 23.27 -10.62
N SER A 65 29.20 22.47 -11.41
CA SER A 65 27.74 22.59 -11.64
C SER A 65 27.05 21.42 -10.96
N PRO A 66 25.96 21.62 -10.22
CA PRO A 66 25.21 20.50 -9.67
C PRO A 66 24.69 19.67 -10.86
N THR A 67 25.26 18.49 -11.03
CA THR A 67 24.76 17.52 -11.99
C THR A 67 23.30 17.23 -11.61
N PRO A 68 22.33 17.38 -12.53
CA PRO A 68 20.96 16.99 -12.23
C PRO A 68 20.94 15.55 -11.71
N ALA A 69 20.19 15.29 -10.64
CA ALA A 69 20.00 13.94 -10.16
C ALA A 69 19.52 13.08 -11.33
N PRO A 70 20.11 11.88 -11.57
CA PRO A 70 19.74 11.05 -12.70
C PRO A 70 18.27 10.65 -12.59
N GLU A 71 17.52 10.75 -13.70
CA GLU A 71 16.19 10.18 -13.76
C GLU A 71 16.28 8.68 -13.56
N PHE A 72 15.35 8.15 -12.75
CA PHE A 72 15.26 6.72 -12.47
C PHE A 72 13.82 6.27 -12.31
N LEU A 73 13.66 4.96 -12.44
CA LEU A 73 12.44 4.25 -12.12
C LEU A 73 12.82 3.01 -11.32
N ILE A 74 12.12 2.76 -10.23
CA ILE A 74 12.30 1.58 -9.37
C ILE A 74 10.96 0.88 -9.24
N ALA A 75 10.93 -0.45 -9.43
CA ALA A 75 9.74 -1.26 -9.26
C ALA A 75 10.03 -2.51 -8.44
N TYR A 76 9.02 -2.96 -7.72
CA TYR A 76 8.98 -4.27 -7.06
C TYR A 76 7.79 -5.07 -7.57
N LEU A 77 8.01 -6.36 -7.86
CA LEU A 77 6.95 -7.32 -8.15
C LEU A 77 7.33 -8.73 -7.69
N ASP A 78 6.34 -9.64 -7.60
CA ASP A 78 6.54 -11.04 -7.25
C ASP A 78 5.50 -11.91 -7.95
N PHE A 79 5.91 -12.64 -8.97
CA PHE A 79 5.02 -13.49 -9.77
C PHE A 79 4.45 -14.68 -9.00
N SER A 80 5.10 -15.15 -7.93
CA SER A 80 4.60 -16.25 -7.10
C SER A 80 3.27 -15.97 -6.41
N ARG A 81 2.87 -14.69 -6.37
CA ARG A 81 1.57 -14.25 -5.84
C ARG A 81 0.40 -14.59 -6.77
N GLY A 82 0.71 -15.10 -7.97
CA GLY A 82 -0.26 -15.56 -8.98
C GLY A 82 -1.14 -14.42 -9.51
N PRO A 83 -2.46 -14.65 -9.69
CA PRO A 83 -3.34 -13.63 -10.26
C PRO A 83 -3.49 -12.36 -9.41
N ASN A 84 -2.92 -12.34 -8.21
CA ASN A 84 -2.85 -11.17 -7.34
C ASN A 84 -1.41 -10.62 -7.23
N ALA A 85 -0.54 -10.95 -8.19
CA ALA A 85 0.74 -10.27 -8.29
C ALA A 85 0.49 -8.78 -8.55
N GLU A 86 1.07 -7.95 -7.69
CA GLU A 86 0.97 -6.51 -7.76
C GLU A 86 2.37 -5.94 -7.94
N MET A 87 2.49 -4.94 -8.79
CA MET A 87 3.71 -4.16 -8.95
C MET A 87 3.57 -2.83 -8.19
N TRP A 88 4.56 -2.49 -7.39
CA TRP A 88 4.77 -1.16 -6.83
C TRP A 88 5.90 -0.50 -7.58
N LEU A 89 5.69 0.74 -7.96
CA LEU A 89 6.61 1.44 -8.82
C LEU A 89 6.73 2.89 -8.36
N TYR A 90 7.93 3.42 -8.40
CA TYR A 90 8.25 4.83 -8.21
C TYR A 90 9.11 5.33 -9.37
N SER A 91 8.74 6.47 -9.95
CA SER A 91 9.51 7.20 -10.96
C SER A 91 9.91 8.57 -10.43
N SER A 92 11.13 9.01 -10.71
CA SER A 92 11.60 10.36 -10.32
C SER A 92 10.70 11.50 -10.77
N ILE A 93 9.88 11.32 -11.82
CA ILE A 93 8.88 12.30 -12.27
C ILE A 93 7.79 12.58 -11.22
N GLU A 94 7.59 11.66 -10.27
CA GLU A 94 6.60 11.82 -9.20
C GLU A 94 6.98 12.93 -8.23
N HIS A 95 8.28 13.15 -8.02
CA HIS A 95 8.76 14.17 -7.11
C HIS A 95 8.38 15.57 -7.63
N PRO A 96 7.78 16.44 -6.79
CA PRO A 96 7.26 17.73 -7.26
C PRO A 96 8.34 18.78 -7.51
N THR A 97 9.48 18.71 -6.82
CA THR A 97 10.52 19.74 -6.83
C THR A 97 11.85 19.28 -7.43
N ILE A 98 12.06 17.97 -7.59
CA ILE A 98 13.26 17.45 -8.27
C ILE A 98 12.94 17.43 -9.78
N PRO A 99 13.66 18.19 -10.59
CA PRO A 99 13.44 18.22 -12.03
C PRO A 99 13.65 16.85 -12.66
N SER A 100 12.72 16.41 -13.50
CA SER A 100 12.83 15.15 -14.25
C SER A 100 12.30 15.35 -15.65
N SER A 101 12.95 14.76 -16.64
CA SER A 101 12.51 14.77 -18.03
C SER A 101 11.37 13.77 -18.22
N ALA A 102 10.18 14.26 -18.58
CA ALA A 102 9.03 13.40 -18.86
C ALA A 102 9.32 12.39 -20.00
N ALA A 103 10.10 12.79 -21.01
CA ALA A 103 10.47 11.91 -22.11
C ALA A 103 11.41 10.77 -21.67
N VAL A 104 12.35 11.06 -20.75
CA VAL A 104 13.24 10.04 -20.20
C VAL A 104 12.46 9.07 -19.32
N CYS A 105 11.64 9.59 -18.40
CA CYS A 105 10.80 8.75 -17.54
C CYS A 105 9.80 7.90 -18.34
N GLU A 106 9.23 8.42 -19.41
CA GLU A 106 8.38 7.67 -20.34
C GLU A 106 9.13 6.52 -21.00
N ALA A 107 10.34 6.78 -21.51
CA ALA A 107 11.17 5.75 -22.13
C ALA A 107 11.59 4.68 -21.13
N GLN A 108 11.98 5.06 -19.90
CA GLN A 108 12.28 4.13 -18.82
C GLN A 108 11.07 3.25 -18.47
N LEU A 109 9.88 3.84 -18.37
CA LEU A 109 8.64 3.13 -18.07
C LEU A 109 8.33 2.07 -19.14
N LEU A 110 8.39 2.43 -20.43
CA LEU A 110 8.11 1.50 -21.53
C LEU A 110 9.14 0.36 -21.59
N ALA A 111 10.42 0.67 -21.40
CA ALA A 111 11.47 -0.34 -21.34
C ALA A 111 11.26 -1.31 -20.17
N LEU A 112 10.92 -0.80 -18.98
CA LEU A 112 10.63 -1.63 -17.81
C LEU A 112 9.43 -2.56 -18.06
N LEU A 113 8.34 -2.08 -18.66
CA LEU A 113 7.18 -2.93 -18.95
C LEU A 113 7.50 -4.04 -19.96
N THR A 114 8.32 -3.75 -20.97
CA THR A 114 8.81 -4.76 -21.90
C THR A 114 9.64 -5.82 -21.17
N HIS A 115 10.51 -5.41 -20.23
CA HIS A 115 11.29 -6.34 -19.42
C HIS A 115 10.39 -7.21 -18.53
N VAL A 116 9.40 -6.60 -17.86
CA VAL A 116 8.41 -7.34 -17.02
C VAL A 116 7.65 -8.37 -17.83
N ALA A 117 7.31 -8.07 -19.09
CA ALA A 117 6.67 -9.05 -20.00
C ALA A 117 7.57 -10.27 -20.27
N GLY A 118 8.87 -10.04 -20.44
CA GLY A 118 9.86 -11.13 -20.57
C GLY A 118 9.91 -12.00 -19.31
N LEU A 119 10.00 -11.38 -18.14
CA LEU A 119 10.01 -12.10 -16.85
C LEU A 119 8.72 -12.90 -16.63
N GLU A 120 7.55 -12.36 -17.00
CA GLU A 120 6.28 -13.09 -16.92
C GLU A 120 6.35 -14.36 -17.78
N GLN A 121 6.85 -14.24 -19.02
CA GLN A 121 6.98 -15.38 -19.93
C GLN A 121 7.94 -16.45 -19.39
N GLU A 122 9.07 -16.05 -18.82
CA GLU A 122 10.02 -16.95 -18.16
C GLU A 122 9.38 -17.68 -16.98
N TYR A 123 8.64 -16.94 -16.13
CA TYR A 123 7.90 -17.52 -15.00
C TYR A 123 6.89 -18.56 -15.47
N VAL A 124 6.10 -18.25 -16.50
CA VAL A 124 5.10 -19.19 -17.08
C VAL A 124 5.77 -20.43 -17.63
N ASN A 125 6.86 -20.27 -18.38
CA ASN A 125 7.58 -21.39 -18.99
C ASN A 125 8.20 -22.31 -17.93
N SER A 126 8.73 -21.75 -16.85
CA SER A 126 9.36 -22.49 -15.76
C SER A 126 8.38 -23.23 -14.85
N ASN A 127 7.12 -22.80 -14.81
CA ASN A 127 6.11 -23.27 -13.85
C ASN A 127 4.84 -23.83 -14.50
N SER A 128 4.92 -24.25 -15.76
CA SER A 128 3.78 -24.61 -16.62
C SER A 128 2.77 -25.61 -16.05
N ALA A 129 3.17 -26.46 -15.09
CA ALA A 129 2.28 -27.47 -14.48
C ALA A 129 1.58 -27.00 -13.19
N SER A 130 2.11 -26.01 -12.47
CA SER A 130 1.65 -25.60 -11.14
C SER A 130 1.52 -24.10 -10.96
N ALA A 131 1.93 -23.29 -11.95
CA ALA A 131 1.83 -21.85 -11.83
C ALA A 131 0.36 -21.45 -11.70
N PRO A 132 0.00 -20.68 -10.66
CA PRO A 132 -1.21 -19.89 -10.74
C PRO A 132 -1.10 -19.08 -12.03
N ARG A 133 -2.08 -19.23 -12.94
CA ARG A 133 -2.03 -18.60 -14.27
C ARG A 133 -1.59 -17.16 -14.10
N ALA A 134 -0.45 -16.82 -14.67
CA ALA A 134 0.03 -15.46 -14.77
C ALA A 134 -1.08 -14.57 -15.37
N ASN A 135 -1.01 -13.29 -15.16
CA ASN A 135 -2.04 -12.33 -15.56
C ASN A 135 -2.18 -12.14 -17.08
N GLN A 136 -1.60 -13.07 -17.87
CA GLN A 136 -1.70 -13.14 -19.34
C GLN A 136 -1.40 -11.80 -20.02
N GLY A 137 -0.22 -11.25 -19.78
CA GLY A 137 0.20 -9.96 -20.35
C GLY A 137 -0.42 -8.73 -19.69
N ASN A 138 -1.00 -8.87 -18.51
CA ASN A 138 -1.52 -7.76 -17.72
C ASN A 138 -0.92 -7.76 -16.30
N MET A 139 -0.68 -6.58 -15.76
CA MET A 139 -0.13 -6.37 -14.42
C MET A 139 -0.96 -5.35 -13.66
N LEU A 140 -1.27 -5.64 -12.39
CA LEU A 140 -1.85 -4.64 -11.49
C LEU A 140 -0.72 -3.78 -10.92
N ILE A 141 -0.78 -2.47 -11.15
CA ILE A 141 0.08 -1.51 -10.45
C ILE A 141 -0.72 -0.92 -9.29
N ALA A 142 -0.20 -1.13 -8.09
CA ALA A 142 -0.78 -0.62 -6.86
C ALA A 142 -0.30 0.81 -6.59
N SER A 143 -1.21 1.66 -6.09
CA SER A 143 -0.89 3.04 -5.68
C SER A 143 -0.15 3.86 -6.75
N LEU A 144 -0.56 3.67 -8.01
CA LEU A 144 0.05 4.29 -9.20
C LEU A 144 -0.18 5.80 -9.19
N HIS A 145 0.91 6.56 -9.14
CA HIS A 145 0.88 8.03 -9.16
C HIS A 145 0.24 8.58 -10.44
N VAL A 146 -0.56 9.65 -10.32
CA VAL A 146 -1.31 10.26 -11.45
C VAL A 146 -0.43 10.66 -12.64
N LYS A 147 0.81 11.11 -12.41
CA LYS A 147 1.74 11.46 -13.52
C LYS A 147 2.14 10.21 -14.33
N VAL A 148 2.48 9.10 -13.65
CA VAL A 148 2.85 7.84 -14.32
C VAL A 148 1.63 7.22 -14.99
N TRP A 149 0.46 7.25 -14.34
CA TRP A 149 -0.81 6.84 -14.93
C TRP A 149 -1.08 7.61 -16.23
N GLY A 150 -0.81 8.93 -16.26
CA GLY A 150 -0.95 9.74 -17.47
C GLY A 150 -0.07 9.26 -18.62
N LEU A 151 1.19 8.88 -18.34
CA LEU A 151 2.09 8.30 -19.34
C LEU A 151 1.56 6.96 -19.87
N LEU A 152 1.11 6.07 -18.99
CA LEU A 152 0.53 4.77 -19.39
C LEU A 152 -0.74 4.95 -20.25
N LYS A 153 -1.57 5.92 -19.89
CA LYS A 153 -2.79 6.23 -20.63
C LYS A 153 -2.50 6.77 -22.02
N LYS A 154 -1.49 7.62 -22.16
CA LYS A 154 -1.01 8.16 -23.47
C LYS A 154 -0.68 7.01 -24.45
N HIS A 155 -0.12 5.89 -23.93
CA HIS A 155 0.22 4.70 -24.71
C HIS A 155 -0.91 3.66 -24.77
N SER A 156 -2.13 3.98 -24.32
CA SER A 156 -3.27 3.05 -24.31
C SER A 156 -3.00 1.73 -23.57
N LEU A 157 -2.11 1.76 -22.56
CA LEU A 157 -1.71 0.58 -21.77
C LEU A 157 -2.67 0.31 -20.61
N VAL A 158 -3.43 1.30 -20.14
CA VAL A 158 -4.40 1.13 -19.03
C VAL A 158 -5.62 0.38 -19.55
N LYS A 159 -5.86 -0.82 -19.02
CA LYS A 159 -7.01 -1.68 -19.34
C LYS A 159 -8.20 -1.40 -18.44
N MET A 160 -7.95 -1.32 -17.15
CA MET A 160 -8.94 -1.07 -16.12
C MET A 160 -8.29 -0.35 -14.96
N GLN A 161 -9.02 0.49 -14.28
CA GLN A 161 -8.52 1.23 -13.12
C GLN A 161 -9.60 1.37 -12.05
N SER A 162 -9.17 1.55 -10.82
CA SER A 162 -10.04 1.97 -9.72
C SER A 162 -10.56 3.40 -9.92
N PRO A 163 -11.58 3.83 -9.17
CA PRO A 163 -11.78 5.25 -8.93
C PRO A 163 -10.50 5.94 -8.45
N GLU A 164 -10.45 7.25 -8.61
CA GLU A 164 -9.35 8.06 -8.10
C GLU A 164 -9.28 7.99 -6.57
N HIS A 165 -8.06 7.87 -6.04
CA HIS A 165 -7.79 7.90 -4.62
C HIS A 165 -6.88 9.09 -4.28
N LEU A 166 -7.18 9.76 -3.19
CA LEU A 166 -6.32 10.79 -2.61
C LEU A 166 -5.22 10.11 -1.78
N LYS A 167 -3.97 10.46 -2.04
CA LYS A 167 -2.82 10.03 -1.24
C LYS A 167 -2.72 10.92 -0.02
N PHE A 168 -3.07 10.39 1.14
CA PHE A 168 -2.83 11.02 2.44
C PHE A 168 -1.45 10.62 2.96
N LEU A 169 -0.68 11.60 3.41
CA LEU A 169 0.58 11.40 4.12
C LEU A 169 0.41 11.73 5.61
N PHE A 170 1.03 10.92 6.45
CA PHE A 170 1.05 11.11 7.91
C PHE A 170 2.48 11.16 8.40
N LYS A 171 2.77 12.09 9.31
CA LYS A 171 4.00 12.11 10.08
C LYS A 171 3.70 11.73 11.53
N VAL A 172 4.34 10.66 12.02
CA VAL A 172 4.07 10.11 13.37
C VAL A 172 4.19 11.18 14.45
N ALA A 173 5.18 12.07 14.32
CA ALA A 173 5.38 13.17 15.25
C ALA A 173 4.19 14.13 15.36
N ASN A 174 3.37 14.24 14.31
CA ASN A 174 2.22 15.14 14.24
C ASN A 174 0.90 14.46 14.63
N LEU A 175 0.90 13.14 14.85
CA LEU A 175 -0.31 12.41 15.22
C LEU A 175 -0.85 12.90 16.56
N PRO A 176 -2.18 13.03 16.69
CA PRO A 176 -2.80 13.42 17.95
C PRO A 176 -2.58 12.36 19.03
N ALA A 177 -2.73 12.74 20.30
CA ALA A 177 -2.66 11.78 21.40
C ALA A 177 -3.69 10.66 21.26
N VAL A 178 -3.34 9.45 21.69
CA VAL A 178 -4.30 8.35 21.83
C VAL A 178 -5.18 8.68 23.04
N ARG A 179 -6.51 8.67 22.83
CA ARG A 179 -7.46 8.86 23.92
C ARG A 179 -7.64 7.57 24.70
N GLU A 180 -7.96 7.70 25.98
CA GLU A 180 -8.44 6.59 26.78
C GLU A 180 -9.70 5.99 26.16
N LEU A 181 -9.82 4.66 26.25
CA LEU A 181 -11.01 4.00 25.74
C LEU A 181 -12.19 4.22 26.72
N PRO A 182 -13.41 4.30 26.19
CA PRO A 182 -14.61 4.22 27.01
C PRO A 182 -14.62 2.94 27.87
N GLU A 183 -15.30 2.99 29.03
CA GLU A 183 -15.47 1.84 29.91
C GLU A 183 -16.04 0.63 29.16
N GLY A 184 -15.55 -0.57 29.49
CA GLY A 184 -15.93 -1.82 28.83
C GLY A 184 -15.26 -2.08 27.50
N LEU A 185 -14.37 -1.21 27.03
CA LEU A 185 -13.57 -1.40 25.81
C LEU A 185 -12.09 -1.61 26.15
N VAL A 186 -11.45 -2.50 25.41
CA VAL A 186 -10.03 -2.83 25.60
C VAL A 186 -9.26 -2.83 24.28
N TRP A 187 -7.98 -2.51 24.35
CA TRP A 187 -7.06 -2.64 23.23
C TRP A 187 -6.69 -4.09 22.97
N ALA A 188 -6.62 -4.47 21.70
CA ALA A 188 -6.22 -5.77 21.22
C ALA A 188 -5.53 -5.69 19.86
N SER A 189 -5.02 -6.85 19.39
CA SER A 189 -4.76 -7.08 17.97
C SER A 189 -5.93 -7.84 17.36
N VAL A 190 -6.09 -7.78 16.04
CA VAL A 190 -7.06 -8.63 15.33
C VAL A 190 -6.56 -10.08 15.38
N ARG A 191 -7.37 -10.99 15.92
CA ARG A 191 -7.02 -12.41 16.05
C ARG A 191 -7.36 -13.14 14.75
N ALA A 192 -6.75 -14.32 14.54
CA ALA A 192 -7.02 -15.14 13.35
C ALA A 192 -8.51 -15.51 13.20
N GLU A 193 -9.20 -15.72 14.31
CA GLU A 193 -10.64 -16.01 14.37
C GLU A 193 -11.53 -14.81 14.00
N ASP A 194 -11.00 -13.58 14.11
CA ASP A 194 -11.72 -12.34 13.76
C ASP A 194 -11.59 -12.00 12.25
N ILE A 195 -10.67 -12.63 11.52
CA ILE A 195 -10.42 -12.33 10.10
C ILE A 195 -11.67 -12.52 9.23
N PRO A 196 -12.51 -13.56 9.39
CA PRO A 196 -13.75 -13.67 8.62
C PRO A 196 -14.68 -12.45 8.80
N LEU A 197 -14.79 -11.92 10.03
CA LEU A 197 -15.54 -10.70 10.29
C LEU A 197 -14.92 -9.51 9.55
N VAL A 198 -13.61 -9.31 9.67
CA VAL A 198 -12.88 -8.23 8.99
C VAL A 198 -13.13 -8.28 7.48
N LEU A 199 -12.99 -9.46 6.85
CA LEU A 199 -13.21 -9.65 5.43
C LEU A 199 -14.66 -9.37 5.01
N SER A 200 -15.64 -9.66 5.87
CA SER A 200 -17.04 -9.35 5.61
C SER A 200 -17.37 -7.84 5.62
N ARG A 201 -16.48 -7.02 6.14
CA ARG A 201 -16.63 -5.55 6.27
C ARG A 201 -15.85 -4.75 5.22
N THR A 202 -15.13 -5.40 4.32
CA THR A 202 -14.40 -4.76 3.23
C THR A 202 -14.85 -5.27 1.88
N ALA A 203 -14.97 -4.39 0.89
CA ALA A 203 -15.21 -4.76 -0.50
C ALA A 203 -13.92 -5.19 -1.23
N ILE A 204 -12.74 -4.98 -0.60
CA ILE A 204 -11.45 -5.35 -1.20
C ILE A 204 -11.21 -6.84 -0.98
N PRO A 205 -10.94 -7.63 -2.04
CA PRO A 205 -10.82 -9.09 -1.95
C PRO A 205 -9.47 -9.53 -1.37
N TYR A 206 -9.23 -9.23 -0.10
CA TYR A 206 -8.02 -9.67 0.59
C TYR A 206 -8.01 -11.17 0.85
N LYS A 207 -6.82 -11.79 0.76
CA LYS A 207 -6.62 -13.17 1.22
C LYS A 207 -6.52 -13.20 2.75
N ALA A 208 -7.21 -14.17 3.38
CA ALA A 208 -7.20 -14.33 4.82
C ALA A 208 -5.77 -14.51 5.37
N GLU A 209 -4.92 -15.27 4.67
CA GLU A 209 -3.54 -15.52 5.08
C GLU A 209 -2.70 -14.23 5.11
N LEU A 210 -2.87 -13.35 4.13
CA LEU A 210 -2.21 -12.05 4.16
C LEU A 210 -2.69 -11.23 5.37
N MET A 211 -4.00 -11.17 5.60
CA MET A 211 -4.56 -10.38 6.71
C MET A 211 -4.07 -10.87 8.09
N LYS A 212 -3.93 -12.19 8.28
CA LYS A 212 -3.37 -12.76 9.52
C LYS A 212 -1.92 -12.34 9.78
N ALA A 213 -1.16 -12.08 8.72
CA ALA A 213 0.25 -11.76 8.80
C ALA A 213 0.55 -10.25 8.90
N LEU A 214 -0.44 -9.39 8.64
CA LEU A 214 -0.26 -7.94 8.70
C LEU A 214 -0.35 -7.41 10.15
N PRO A 215 0.46 -6.40 10.49
CA PRO A 215 0.31 -5.69 11.75
C PRO A 215 -1.08 -5.05 11.87
N SER A 216 -1.72 -5.24 13.02
CA SER A 216 -3.06 -4.73 13.28
C SER A 216 -3.25 -4.21 14.69
N VAL A 217 -4.21 -3.32 14.87
CA VAL A 217 -4.74 -2.89 16.17
C VAL A 217 -6.26 -2.99 16.10
N ALA A 218 -6.86 -3.48 17.18
CA ALA A 218 -8.30 -3.53 17.37
C ALA A 218 -8.71 -2.90 18.71
N ILE A 219 -9.96 -2.49 18.79
CA ILE A 219 -10.68 -2.23 20.03
C ILE A 219 -11.76 -3.32 20.14
N GLN A 220 -11.82 -3.98 21.29
CA GLN A 220 -12.78 -5.05 21.58
C GLN A 220 -13.61 -4.69 22.79
N THR A 221 -14.78 -5.27 22.90
CA THR A 221 -15.53 -5.29 24.17
C THR A 221 -14.83 -6.18 25.20
N SER A 222 -15.20 -6.07 26.48
CA SER A 222 -14.71 -6.98 27.53
C SER A 222 -15.02 -8.47 27.26
N ALA A 223 -16.04 -8.75 26.41
CA ALA A 223 -16.34 -10.09 25.94
C ALA A 223 -15.49 -10.54 24.73
N GLY A 224 -14.51 -9.76 24.30
CA GLY A 224 -13.59 -10.10 23.20
C GLY A 224 -14.17 -9.89 21.80
N VAL A 225 -15.28 -9.16 21.64
CA VAL A 225 -15.87 -8.87 20.33
C VAL A 225 -15.19 -7.63 19.73
N PRO A 226 -14.55 -7.74 18.54
CA PRO A 226 -13.92 -6.58 17.91
C PRO A 226 -14.98 -5.61 17.38
N ILE A 227 -14.82 -4.31 17.67
CA ILE A 227 -15.74 -3.24 17.28
C ILE A 227 -15.08 -2.15 16.44
N ALA A 228 -13.77 -2.04 16.48
CA ALA A 228 -12.99 -1.19 15.58
C ALA A 228 -11.62 -1.80 15.33
N TRP A 229 -11.08 -1.63 14.15
CA TRP A 229 -9.77 -2.15 13.76
C TRP A 229 -9.13 -1.37 12.64
N ALA A 230 -7.81 -1.52 12.52
CA ALA A 230 -7.00 -1.04 11.42
C ALA A 230 -5.81 -1.97 11.18
N PHE A 231 -5.33 -2.02 9.95
CA PHE A 231 -4.16 -2.78 9.53
C PHE A 231 -3.13 -1.88 8.87
N LEU A 232 -1.87 -2.30 8.96
CA LEU A 232 -0.79 -1.72 8.17
C LEU A 232 -0.52 -2.62 6.97
N GLY A 233 -0.65 -2.07 5.76
CA GLY A 233 -0.46 -2.80 4.51
C GLY A 233 1.00 -3.14 4.22
N PRO A 234 1.26 -4.02 3.22
CA PRO A 234 2.62 -4.37 2.81
C PRO A 234 3.42 -3.18 2.26
N ASP A 235 2.74 -2.14 1.83
CA ASP A 235 3.25 -0.87 1.35
C ASP A 235 3.31 0.21 2.43
N GLY A 236 3.09 -0.15 3.70
CA GLY A 236 3.05 0.77 4.83
C GLY A 236 1.78 1.63 4.89
N SER A 237 0.77 1.36 4.08
CA SER A 237 -0.49 2.12 4.10
C SER A 237 -1.40 1.71 5.25
N LEU A 238 -2.09 2.69 5.83
CA LEU A 238 -3.23 2.46 6.73
C LEU A 238 -4.38 1.86 5.92
N LYS A 239 -4.70 0.58 6.15
CA LYS A 239 -5.70 -0.20 5.41
C LYS A 239 -6.79 -0.77 6.30
N THR A 240 -7.90 -1.15 5.68
CA THR A 240 -9.00 -1.91 6.30
C THR A 240 -9.48 -1.27 7.61
N LEU A 241 -9.48 0.07 7.64
CA LEU A 241 -9.99 0.84 8.78
C LEU A 241 -11.50 0.67 8.87
N HIS A 242 -11.99 0.17 10.00
CA HIS A 242 -13.41 -0.02 10.24
C HIS A 242 -13.80 0.32 11.69
N CYS A 243 -15.04 0.73 11.86
CA CYS A 243 -15.69 0.84 13.15
C CYS A 243 -17.15 0.40 12.99
N GLU A 244 -17.59 -0.56 13.79
CA GLU A 244 -18.96 -1.06 13.80
C GLU A 244 -19.96 0.05 14.15
N VAL A 245 -21.16 -0.05 13.60
CA VAL A 245 -22.22 0.97 13.81
C VAL A 245 -22.93 0.75 15.13
N SER A 246 -23.20 -0.50 15.48
CA SER A 246 -23.94 -0.90 16.69
C SER A 246 -23.47 -2.27 17.15
N LYS A 247 -23.86 -2.67 18.38
CA LYS A 247 -23.63 -4.04 18.86
C LYS A 247 -24.15 -5.04 17.82
N PRO A 248 -23.41 -6.12 17.49
CA PRO A 248 -23.91 -7.18 16.66
C PRO A 248 -25.22 -7.68 17.27
N SER A 249 -26.31 -7.56 16.55
CA SER A 249 -27.55 -8.24 16.93
C SER A 249 -27.24 -9.74 16.98
N THR A 250 -27.60 -10.40 18.07
CA THR A 250 -27.52 -11.85 18.26
C THR A 250 -27.92 -12.60 16.98
N PRO A 251 -27.29 -13.76 16.67
CA PRO A 251 -27.55 -14.49 15.43
C PRO A 251 -29.05 -14.82 15.27
N PRO A 252 -29.56 -14.93 14.03
CA PRO A 252 -30.98 -14.94 13.71
C PRO A 252 -31.72 -16.27 14.05
N TYR A 253 -31.34 -17.00 15.06
CA TYR A 253 -31.99 -18.22 15.49
C TYR A 253 -32.19 -18.27 17.01
N ARG A 254 -33.14 -17.51 17.52
CA ARG A 254 -33.94 -17.92 18.68
C ARG A 254 -35.33 -17.25 18.64
N LYS A 255 -36.38 -18.10 18.83
CA LYS A 255 -37.78 -17.75 18.88
C LYS A 255 -38.06 -16.55 19.80
N ARG A 256 -38.89 -15.64 19.32
CA ARG A 256 -39.50 -14.53 20.04
C ARG A 256 -40.05 -14.98 21.41
N THR A 257 -39.46 -14.46 22.47
CA THR A 257 -40.18 -14.27 23.72
C THR A 257 -40.18 -12.76 23.96
N ILE A 258 -41.36 -12.21 23.98
CA ILE A 258 -41.66 -10.80 24.19
C ILE A 258 -41.28 -10.45 25.64
N LEU A 259 -40.21 -9.73 25.84
CA LEU A 259 -39.96 -8.96 27.03
C LEU A 259 -39.32 -7.62 26.61
N THR A 260 -40.16 -6.60 26.77
CA THR A 260 -39.85 -5.18 26.57
C THR A 260 -38.73 -4.76 27.48
N GLN A 261 -37.50 -4.82 26.99
CA GLN A 261 -36.38 -3.99 27.44
C GLN A 261 -35.85 -3.25 26.24
N THR A 262 -36.10 -1.99 26.16
CA THR A 262 -35.47 -1.02 25.26
C THR A 262 -33.98 -1.02 25.58
N TYR A 263 -33.22 -1.95 25.00
CA TYR A 263 -31.76 -1.84 24.95
C TYR A 263 -31.44 -0.69 24.04
N HIS A 264 -31.01 0.43 24.60
CA HIS A 264 -30.34 1.47 23.84
C HIS A 264 -29.13 0.81 23.17
N GLN A 265 -29.20 0.63 21.86
CA GLN A 265 -28.07 0.17 21.07
C GLN A 265 -27.01 1.27 21.18
N GLU A 266 -25.94 0.99 21.90
CA GLU A 266 -24.80 1.91 21.96
C GLU A 266 -24.18 2.00 20.58
N GLU A 267 -24.28 3.16 19.94
CA GLU A 267 -23.57 3.44 18.69
C GLU A 267 -22.08 3.60 18.98
N TYR A 268 -21.26 2.86 18.25
CA TYR A 268 -19.78 2.95 18.35
C TYR A 268 -19.22 4.04 17.44
N ARG A 269 -19.95 4.44 16.39
CA ARG A 269 -19.57 5.54 15.51
C ARG A 269 -19.68 6.88 16.22
N GLY A 270 -18.90 7.87 15.75
CA GLY A 270 -18.87 9.21 16.36
C GLY A 270 -18.03 9.33 17.64
N ARG A 271 -17.65 8.21 18.27
CA ARG A 271 -16.82 8.20 19.50
C ARG A 271 -15.32 8.34 19.25
N GLY A 272 -14.89 8.46 17.99
CA GLY A 272 -13.47 8.59 17.62
C GLY A 272 -12.66 7.28 17.64
N LEU A 273 -13.30 6.11 17.70
CA LEU A 273 -12.63 4.81 17.79
C LEU A 273 -11.78 4.52 16.55
N ALA A 274 -12.27 4.84 15.34
CA ALA A 274 -11.50 4.70 14.10
C ALA A 274 -10.20 5.53 14.15
N LYS A 275 -10.29 6.78 14.64
CA LYS A 275 -9.12 7.62 14.88
C LYS A 275 -8.18 6.99 15.91
N ALA A 276 -8.72 6.46 17.01
CA ALA A 276 -7.93 5.87 18.09
C ALA A 276 -7.14 4.64 17.62
N VAL A 277 -7.77 3.69 16.89
CA VAL A 277 -7.05 2.50 16.34
C VAL A 277 -5.99 2.92 15.34
N SER A 278 -6.26 3.93 14.50
CA SER A 278 -5.29 4.43 13.51
C SER A 278 -4.07 5.05 14.19
N VAL A 279 -4.27 5.93 15.17
CA VAL A 279 -3.17 6.57 15.91
C VAL A 279 -2.32 5.51 16.60
N LYS A 280 -2.97 4.57 17.31
CA LYS A 280 -2.26 3.52 18.04
C LYS A 280 -1.48 2.61 17.10
N LEU A 281 -2.08 2.18 15.98
CA LEU A 281 -1.41 1.38 14.97
C LEU A 281 -0.16 2.09 14.43
N LEU A 282 -0.29 3.35 14.01
CA LEU A 282 0.80 4.12 13.42
C LEU A 282 1.91 4.44 14.43
N ARG A 283 1.62 4.54 15.72
CA ARG A 283 2.63 4.76 16.76
C ARG A 283 3.31 3.49 17.22
N ASP A 284 2.54 2.44 17.53
CA ASP A 284 3.07 1.23 18.16
C ASP A 284 3.76 0.31 17.16
N ARG A 285 3.25 0.26 15.91
CA ARG A 285 3.76 -0.63 14.86
C ARG A 285 4.66 0.05 13.85
N ALA A 286 4.73 1.37 13.92
CA ALA A 286 5.60 2.18 13.11
C ALA A 286 7.08 1.89 13.38
N VAL A 287 7.43 1.67 14.63
CA VAL A 287 8.81 1.45 15.09
C VAL A 287 9.38 0.16 14.53
N ASP A 288 8.54 -0.86 14.27
CA ASP A 288 8.98 -2.18 13.79
C ASP A 288 9.40 -2.17 12.31
N LEU A 289 8.95 -1.19 11.53
CA LEU A 289 9.16 -1.17 10.09
C LEU A 289 10.08 -0.05 9.62
N VAL A 290 10.07 1.15 10.26
CA VAL A 290 10.82 2.30 9.72
C VAL A 290 11.10 3.42 10.72
N GLN A 291 12.29 4.01 10.62
CA GLN A 291 12.75 5.12 11.51
C GLN A 291 12.39 6.52 10.99
N ASP A 292 11.87 6.67 9.76
CA ASP A 292 11.61 8.00 9.15
C ASP A 292 10.28 8.64 9.58
N GLY A 293 9.41 7.86 10.20
CA GLY A 293 8.13 8.33 10.76
C GLY A 293 7.07 8.72 9.73
N TRP A 294 7.21 8.34 8.44
CA TRP A 294 6.22 8.58 7.41
C TRP A 294 5.32 7.38 7.16
N TYR A 295 4.01 7.64 7.02
CA TYR A 295 2.97 6.68 6.65
C TYR A 295 2.00 7.30 5.65
N HIS A 296 1.18 6.47 5.02
CA HIS A 296 0.20 6.93 4.05
C HIS A 296 -1.11 6.15 4.11
N ALA A 297 -2.11 6.68 3.43
CA ALA A 297 -3.34 5.98 3.09
C ALA A 297 -3.82 6.43 1.72
N ASP A 298 -4.38 5.50 0.94
CA ASP A 298 -5.07 5.79 -0.31
C ASP A 298 -6.57 5.74 -0.07
N VAL A 299 -7.23 6.87 -0.20
CA VAL A 299 -8.65 7.02 0.13
C VAL A 299 -9.42 7.47 -1.10
N ALA A 300 -10.40 6.68 -1.54
CA ALA A 300 -11.24 7.04 -2.68
C ALA A 300 -11.86 8.43 -2.49
N VAL A 301 -11.93 9.21 -3.58
CA VAL A 301 -12.43 10.59 -3.56
C VAL A 301 -13.85 10.65 -2.98
N GLU A 302 -14.68 9.64 -3.23
CA GLU A 302 -16.06 9.57 -2.73
C GLU A 302 -16.15 9.16 -1.25
N ASN A 303 -15.08 8.62 -0.65
CA ASN A 303 -15.09 8.14 0.73
C ASN A 303 -14.80 9.27 1.73
N LEU A 304 -15.74 10.19 1.88
CA LEU A 304 -15.62 11.35 2.76
C LEU A 304 -15.41 10.97 4.24
N GLN A 305 -15.93 9.82 4.67
CA GLN A 305 -15.76 9.34 6.06
C GLN A 305 -14.30 9.00 6.34
N SER A 306 -13.66 8.20 5.49
CA SER A 306 -12.24 7.86 5.64
C SER A 306 -11.34 9.09 5.47
N GLN A 307 -11.67 10.00 4.54
CA GLN A 307 -10.97 11.28 4.42
C GLN A 307 -11.06 12.10 5.70
N GLY A 308 -12.25 12.16 6.35
CA GLY A 308 -12.45 12.82 7.62
C GLY A 308 -11.56 12.25 8.72
N VAL A 309 -11.42 10.91 8.78
CA VAL A 309 -10.49 10.25 9.71
C VAL A 309 -9.06 10.67 9.39
N CYS A 310 -8.61 10.56 8.13
CA CYS A 310 -7.25 10.93 7.74
C CYS A 310 -6.91 12.39 8.10
N ARG A 311 -7.80 13.33 7.82
CA ARG A 311 -7.61 14.74 8.24
C ARG A 311 -7.56 14.88 9.76
N SER A 312 -8.35 14.11 10.51
CA SER A 312 -8.31 14.11 11.97
C SER A 312 -6.99 13.59 12.55
N LEU A 313 -6.25 12.80 11.78
CA LEU A 313 -4.89 12.31 12.06
C LEU A 313 -3.82 13.34 11.68
N LYS A 314 -4.18 14.53 11.21
CA LYS A 314 -3.29 15.55 10.63
C LYS A 314 -2.64 15.10 9.31
N GLY A 315 -3.28 14.18 8.58
CA GLY A 315 -2.86 13.79 7.25
C GLY A 315 -3.08 14.90 6.23
N THR A 316 -2.10 15.09 5.35
CA THR A 316 -2.15 16.02 4.22
C THR A 316 -2.39 15.25 2.92
N VAL A 317 -3.14 15.84 1.99
CA VAL A 317 -3.30 15.28 0.63
C VAL A 317 -2.25 15.91 -0.25
N GLU A 318 -1.44 15.09 -0.90
CA GLU A 318 -0.33 15.58 -1.73
C GLU A 318 -0.58 15.32 -3.24
N TRP A 319 -1.13 14.16 -3.59
CA TRP A 319 -1.42 13.80 -4.99
C TRP A 319 -2.54 12.75 -5.06
N SER A 320 -2.93 12.39 -6.30
CA SER A 320 -3.86 11.31 -6.57
C SER A 320 -3.15 10.07 -7.06
N VAL A 321 -3.73 8.90 -6.76
CA VAL A 321 -3.27 7.60 -7.21
C VAL A 321 -4.41 6.73 -7.74
N TYR A 322 -4.03 5.72 -8.52
CA TYR A 322 -4.93 4.70 -9.05
C TYR A 322 -4.40 3.30 -8.73
N TYR A 323 -5.29 2.32 -8.66
CA TYR A 323 -4.98 0.90 -8.77
C TYR A 323 -5.35 0.50 -10.19
N ALA A 324 -4.36 0.24 -11.03
CA ALA A 324 -4.59 0.09 -12.45
C ALA A 324 -4.06 -1.22 -13.01
N TRP A 325 -4.91 -1.96 -13.72
CA TRP A 325 -4.49 -3.05 -14.57
C TRP A 325 -3.96 -2.51 -15.88
N ILE A 326 -2.72 -2.81 -16.17
CA ILE A 326 -2.04 -2.36 -17.38
C ILE A 326 -1.68 -3.55 -18.26
N ARG A 327 -1.62 -3.33 -19.57
CA ARG A 327 -1.03 -4.27 -20.52
C ARG A 327 0.48 -4.11 -20.49
N ILE A 328 1.21 -5.24 -20.35
CA ILE A 328 2.67 -5.27 -20.36
C ILE A 328 3.22 -5.92 -21.65
N SER A 329 2.38 -6.61 -22.42
CA SER A 329 2.72 -7.24 -23.70
C SER A 329 1.73 -6.87 -24.80
#